data_8d7bc02434de29f8c810daae3f4ffcbb
#
_entry.id   8d7bc02434de29f8c810daae3f4ffcbb
#
_cell.length_a   1.000
_cell.length_b   1.000
_cell.length_c   1.000
_cell.angle_alpha   90.00
_cell.angle_beta   90.00
_cell.angle_gamma   90.00
#
_symmetry.space_group_name_H-M   'P 1'
#
loop_
_entity.id
_entity.type
_entity.pdbx_description
1 polymer ?
#
loop_
_entity_poly.entity_id
_entity_poly.type
_entity_poly.pdbx_seq_one_letter_code
_entity_poly.pdbx_strand_id
1 'polypeptide(L)'
;MNSLLDRFPFFKKSSSQKFHERTKLLSFRNVSKSSVSKWPSEWTDINYKGYTRFKKVKLPKPKVDTIKSLTEILSLRHSSHEFHNQSLSLIQLSNLLYYSLGIKDESTGRRFYPSAGARYPIEAYVVVFNIKNLRPGLYHYHLKSHSLEFMWSFKNMKNQVMKSFSVEWLKKASTILILTGLFWRNEVKYGDRGYRHVLAESGIITQNISLVATMLNLKTNAVGGYIDDVLNNLLDVDGEEESVLGVIGIGE
;
A
#
# COMPACT_ATOMS: atom_id res chain seq x y z
N MET A 1 3.57 -33.46 18.96
CA MET A 1 2.30 -32.78 19.21
C MET A 1 1.44 -32.93 17.96
N ASN A 2 0.57 -33.94 17.93
CA ASN A 2 -0.35 -34.12 16.78
C ASN A 2 -1.33 -32.98 16.76
N SER A 3 -1.49 -32.33 15.62
CA SER A 3 -2.42 -31.21 15.48
C SER A 3 -3.86 -31.71 15.70
N LEU A 4 -4.76 -30.83 16.17
CA LEU A 4 -6.20 -31.11 16.26
C LEU A 4 -6.77 -31.62 14.93
N LEU A 5 -6.16 -31.24 13.80
CA LEU A 5 -6.55 -31.63 12.44
C LEU A 5 -6.25 -33.11 12.13
N ASP A 6 -5.24 -33.71 12.79
CA ASP A 6 -4.91 -35.13 12.62
C ASP A 6 -5.99 -36.04 13.23
N ARG A 7 -6.83 -35.48 14.10
CA ARG A 7 -7.96 -36.21 14.74
C ARG A 7 -9.23 -36.27 13.87
N PHE A 8 -9.26 -35.49 12.78
CA PHE A 8 -10.42 -35.41 11.88
C PHE A 8 -9.97 -35.65 10.44
N PRO A 9 -9.88 -36.90 9.97
CA PRO A 9 -9.36 -37.27 8.65
C PRO A 9 -10.16 -36.69 7.45
N PHE A 10 -11.32 -36.11 7.69
CA PHE A 10 -12.15 -35.49 6.66
C PHE A 10 -11.85 -34.02 6.39
N PHE A 11 -11.02 -33.36 7.21
CA PHE A 11 -10.65 -31.97 6.98
C PHE A 11 -9.50 -31.85 5.98
N LYS A 12 -9.80 -31.59 4.70
CA LYS A 12 -8.80 -31.20 3.72
C LYS A 12 -8.16 -29.88 4.16
N LYS A 13 -6.83 -29.79 4.16
CA LYS A 13 -6.10 -28.51 4.41
C LYS A 13 -6.65 -27.43 3.50
N SER A 14 -6.95 -26.25 4.07
CA SER A 14 -7.34 -25.07 3.29
C SER A 14 -6.20 -24.62 2.37
N SER A 15 -6.51 -23.80 1.36
CA SER A 15 -5.49 -23.23 0.47
C SER A 15 -4.45 -22.43 1.24
N SER A 16 -4.87 -21.66 2.25
CA SER A 16 -3.96 -20.91 3.12
C SER A 16 -3.04 -21.82 3.95
N GLN A 17 -3.53 -22.94 4.49
CA GLN A 17 -2.71 -23.90 5.19
C GLN A 17 -1.70 -24.56 4.26
N LYS A 18 -2.11 -24.95 3.05
CA LYS A 18 -1.20 -25.51 2.04
C LYS A 18 -0.11 -24.51 1.65
N PHE A 19 -0.49 -23.26 1.40
CA PHE A 19 0.45 -22.18 1.10
C PHE A 19 1.42 -21.94 2.26
N HIS A 20 0.92 -21.90 3.51
CA HIS A 20 1.76 -21.74 4.70
C HIS A 20 2.79 -22.85 4.81
N GLU A 21 2.39 -24.12 4.64
CA GLU A 21 3.30 -25.28 4.70
C GLU A 21 4.35 -25.22 3.58
N ARG A 22 3.92 -24.98 2.34
CA ARG A 22 4.80 -24.95 1.16
C ARG A 22 5.85 -23.84 1.23
N THR A 23 5.51 -22.73 1.86
CA THR A 23 6.39 -21.55 1.96
C THR A 23 7.21 -21.49 3.26
N LYS A 24 7.22 -22.55 4.09
CA LYS A 24 8.10 -22.66 5.26
C LYS A 24 9.56 -22.78 4.83
N LEU A 25 10.43 -22.08 5.54
CA LEU A 25 11.87 -22.29 5.43
C LEU A 25 12.26 -23.40 6.41
N LEU A 26 12.58 -24.58 5.88
CA LEU A 26 12.89 -25.77 6.72
C LEU A 26 14.36 -25.88 7.10
N SER A 27 15.27 -25.26 6.33
CA SER A 27 16.70 -25.24 6.63
C SER A 27 17.41 -24.09 5.90
N PHE A 28 18.60 -23.72 6.40
CA PHE A 28 19.49 -22.74 5.74
C PHE A 28 20.57 -23.40 4.89
N ARG A 29 20.49 -24.70 4.61
CA ARG A 29 21.56 -25.45 3.93
C ARG A 29 21.95 -24.90 2.56
N ASN A 30 21.02 -24.20 1.89
CA ASN A 30 21.21 -23.63 0.55
C ASN A 30 21.25 -22.09 0.52
N VAL A 31 21.27 -21.42 1.68
CA VAL A 31 21.46 -19.98 1.70
C VAL A 31 22.94 -19.71 1.50
N SER A 32 23.33 -19.38 0.28
CA SER A 32 24.69 -18.99 -0.05
C SER A 32 25.14 -17.84 0.86
N LYS A 33 26.27 -18.04 1.56
CA LYS A 33 26.98 -16.99 2.30
C LYS A 33 27.76 -16.06 1.37
N SER A 34 27.41 -16.00 0.08
CA SER A 34 28.05 -15.10 -0.86
C SER A 34 27.92 -13.64 -0.41
N SER A 35 28.98 -12.87 -0.56
CA SER A 35 28.95 -11.44 -0.30
C SER A 35 27.88 -10.77 -1.16
N VAL A 36 27.22 -9.71 -0.65
CA VAL A 36 26.18 -8.95 -1.37
C VAL A 36 26.66 -8.50 -2.75
N SER A 37 27.95 -8.22 -2.91
CA SER A 37 28.57 -7.84 -4.19
C SER A 37 28.50 -8.92 -5.29
N LYS A 38 28.17 -10.17 -4.93
CA LYS A 38 28.00 -11.29 -5.88
C LYS A 38 26.55 -11.63 -6.16
N TRP A 39 25.61 -10.89 -5.60
CA TRP A 39 24.20 -11.10 -5.87
C TRP A 39 23.82 -10.54 -7.25
N PRO A 40 22.87 -11.19 -7.95
CA PRO A 40 22.32 -10.63 -9.19
C PRO A 40 21.75 -9.23 -8.96
N SER A 41 21.84 -8.36 -9.96
CA SER A 41 21.30 -6.99 -9.89
C SER A 41 19.80 -6.98 -9.56
N GLU A 42 19.06 -7.97 -10.07
CA GLU A 42 17.63 -8.16 -9.83
C GLU A 42 17.29 -8.35 -8.35
N TRP A 43 18.26 -8.78 -7.54
CA TRP A 43 18.10 -8.95 -6.09
C TRP A 43 18.41 -7.69 -5.28
N THR A 44 19.09 -6.73 -5.88
CA THR A 44 19.63 -5.55 -5.19
C THR A 44 19.02 -4.25 -5.67
N ASP A 45 18.66 -4.16 -6.95
CA ASP A 45 18.16 -2.93 -7.55
C ASP A 45 16.76 -2.56 -7.02
N ILE A 46 16.59 -1.29 -6.69
CA ILE A 46 15.32 -0.72 -6.30
C ILE A 46 14.59 -0.26 -7.56
N ASN A 47 13.48 -0.92 -7.86
CA ASN A 47 12.65 -0.58 -9.00
C ASN A 47 11.57 0.42 -8.62
N TYR A 48 11.35 1.42 -9.47
CA TYR A 48 10.30 2.42 -9.34
C TYR A 48 9.33 2.30 -10.51
N LYS A 49 8.05 2.10 -10.20
CA LYS A 49 7.00 2.17 -11.21
C LYS A 49 6.73 3.64 -11.57
N GLY A 50 6.44 3.91 -12.84
CA GLY A 50 6.07 5.23 -13.31
C GLY A 50 5.47 5.18 -14.71
N TYR A 51 4.61 6.13 -14.97
CA TYR A 51 3.84 6.25 -16.21
C TYR A 51 4.29 7.51 -16.98
N THR A 52 5.28 7.35 -17.85
CA THR A 52 5.93 8.47 -18.57
C THR A 52 4.98 9.30 -19.43
N ARG A 53 3.87 8.71 -19.89
CA ARG A 53 2.87 9.36 -20.76
C ARG A 53 1.81 10.16 -19.99
N PHE A 54 1.72 9.96 -18.67
CA PHE A 54 0.70 10.63 -17.88
C PHE A 54 1.18 11.99 -17.37
N LYS A 55 0.23 12.94 -17.32
CA LYS A 55 0.49 14.27 -16.79
C LYS A 55 0.85 14.19 -15.29
N LYS A 56 2.00 14.75 -14.92
CA LYS A 56 2.45 14.80 -13.52
C LYS A 56 1.96 16.06 -12.83
N VAL A 57 1.44 15.89 -11.62
CA VAL A 57 1.14 16.95 -10.67
C VAL A 57 2.16 16.88 -9.56
N LYS A 58 3.06 17.86 -9.50
CA LYS A 58 4.07 17.93 -8.44
C LYS A 58 3.38 18.21 -7.10
N LEU A 59 3.69 17.40 -6.10
CA LEU A 59 3.20 17.63 -4.74
C LEU A 59 4.02 18.74 -4.05
N PRO A 60 3.43 19.52 -3.14
CA PRO A 60 4.15 20.46 -2.31
C PRO A 60 5.27 19.76 -1.54
N LYS A 61 6.36 20.47 -1.25
CA LYS A 61 7.41 19.95 -0.38
C LYS A 61 6.82 19.61 0.99
N PRO A 62 7.06 18.40 1.52
CA PRO A 62 6.49 18.01 2.80
C PRO A 62 6.92 18.94 3.93
N LYS A 63 5.96 19.34 4.75
CA LYS A 63 6.18 20.19 5.91
C LYS A 63 5.16 19.87 6.99
N VAL A 64 5.62 19.54 8.17
CA VAL A 64 4.79 19.30 9.36
C VAL A 64 5.14 20.35 10.40
N ASP A 65 4.17 21.16 10.78
CA ASP A 65 4.36 22.28 11.71
C ASP A 65 4.13 21.87 13.18
N THR A 66 3.46 20.75 13.43
CA THR A 66 3.14 20.26 14.77
C THR A 66 3.63 18.81 14.91
N ILE A 67 4.46 18.56 15.92
CA ILE A 67 4.97 17.22 16.22
C ILE A 67 4.25 16.71 17.47
N LYS A 68 3.40 15.69 17.29
CA LYS A 68 2.85 14.89 18.39
C LYS A 68 3.86 13.81 18.79
N SER A 69 3.89 13.45 20.06
CA SER A 69 4.70 12.31 20.50
C SER A 69 4.16 11.00 19.91
N LEU A 70 5.02 9.99 19.78
CA LEU A 70 4.61 8.67 19.29
C LEU A 70 3.52 8.05 20.20
N THR A 71 3.65 8.20 21.51
CA THR A 71 2.66 7.70 22.48
C THR A 71 1.30 8.36 22.28
N GLU A 72 1.28 9.66 22.05
CA GLU A 72 0.04 10.40 21.75
C GLU A 72 -0.60 9.92 20.44
N ILE A 73 0.18 9.77 19.36
CA ILE A 73 -0.31 9.27 18.08
C ILE A 73 -0.90 7.87 18.22
N LEU A 74 -0.20 6.97 18.93
CA LEU A 74 -0.67 5.60 19.17
C LEU A 74 -1.97 5.57 19.97
N SER A 75 -2.13 6.46 20.97
CA SER A 75 -3.33 6.57 21.80
C SER A 75 -4.53 7.13 21.01
N LEU A 76 -4.30 8.06 20.10
CA LEU A 76 -5.34 8.71 19.30
C LEU A 76 -5.74 7.92 18.06
N ARG A 77 -4.85 7.07 17.54
CA ARG A 77 -5.10 6.29 16.32
C ARG A 77 -6.30 5.34 16.50
N HIS A 78 -7.31 5.50 15.68
CA HIS A 78 -8.46 4.59 15.58
C HIS A 78 -8.91 4.44 14.14
N SER A 79 -9.68 3.40 13.83
CA SER A 79 -10.36 3.23 12.54
C SER A 79 -11.69 3.99 12.59
N SER A 80 -11.87 4.98 11.72
CA SER A 80 -13.08 5.79 11.68
C SER A 80 -14.04 5.30 10.60
N HIS A 81 -15.31 5.16 10.95
CA HIS A 81 -16.40 4.96 10.00
C HIS A 81 -17.14 6.28 9.68
N GLU A 82 -16.67 7.39 10.23
CA GLU A 82 -17.26 8.71 10.05
C GLU A 82 -16.31 9.65 9.34
N PHE A 83 -16.66 10.00 8.12
CA PHE A 83 -16.02 11.06 7.33
C PHE A 83 -17.03 12.17 7.06
N HIS A 84 -16.59 13.42 7.03
CA HIS A 84 -17.49 14.59 6.95
C HIS A 84 -17.58 15.22 5.55
N ASN A 85 -17.07 14.53 4.52
CA ASN A 85 -17.04 15.03 3.13
C ASN A 85 -16.33 16.39 2.99
N GLN A 86 -15.41 16.71 3.92
CA GLN A 86 -14.59 17.92 3.87
C GLN A 86 -13.44 17.74 2.89
N SER A 87 -12.94 18.87 2.35
CA SER A 87 -11.83 18.81 1.40
C SER A 87 -10.50 18.84 2.12
N LEU A 88 -9.64 17.87 1.84
CA LEU A 88 -8.25 17.92 2.28
C LEU A 88 -7.46 18.93 1.46
N SER A 89 -6.47 19.56 2.07
CA SER A 89 -5.50 20.36 1.35
C SER A 89 -4.48 19.50 0.62
N LEU A 90 -3.89 20.05 -0.45
CA LEU A 90 -2.85 19.34 -1.20
C LEU A 90 -1.59 19.08 -0.34
N ILE A 91 -1.31 19.93 0.64
CA ILE A 91 -0.18 19.74 1.56
C ILE A 91 -0.46 18.62 2.57
N GLN A 92 -1.70 18.43 3.04
CA GLN A 92 -2.06 17.29 3.88
C GLN A 92 -1.88 15.98 3.12
N LEU A 93 -2.34 15.91 1.87
CA LEU A 93 -2.12 14.74 1.00
C LEU A 93 -0.62 14.50 0.76
N SER A 94 0.14 15.56 0.47
CA SER A 94 1.59 15.49 0.27
C SER A 94 2.31 14.92 1.50
N ASN A 95 2.03 15.48 2.67
CA ASN A 95 2.61 15.02 3.94
C ASN A 95 2.25 13.55 4.20
N LEU A 96 0.98 13.18 4.00
CA LEU A 96 0.52 11.80 4.18
C LEU A 96 1.30 10.83 3.31
N LEU A 97 1.37 11.09 1.99
CA LEU A 97 2.07 10.21 1.05
C LEU A 97 3.58 10.14 1.34
N TYR A 98 4.20 11.28 1.61
CA TYR A 98 5.63 11.33 1.86
C TYR A 98 6.05 10.57 3.11
N TYR A 99 5.45 10.90 4.26
CA TYR A 99 5.85 10.28 5.54
C TYR A 99 5.39 8.83 5.68
N SER A 100 4.36 8.41 4.93
CA SER A 100 3.93 7.00 4.93
C SER A 100 4.71 6.12 3.96
N LEU A 101 5.04 6.63 2.77
CA LEU A 101 5.52 5.85 1.63
C LEU A 101 6.85 6.35 1.08
N GLY A 102 7.20 7.62 1.31
CA GLY A 102 8.26 8.33 0.63
C GLY A 102 9.67 7.79 0.87
N ILE A 103 10.61 8.31 0.12
CA ILE A 103 12.04 8.03 0.29
C ILE A 103 12.55 8.86 1.46
N LYS A 104 13.07 8.17 2.48
CA LYS A 104 13.69 8.78 3.66
C LYS A 104 15.14 9.20 3.38
N ASP A 105 15.84 8.39 2.58
CA ASP A 105 17.25 8.57 2.25
C ASP A 105 17.43 8.40 0.73
N GLU A 106 17.65 9.52 0.04
CA GLU A 106 17.80 9.55 -1.42
C GLU A 106 19.06 8.81 -1.90
N SER A 107 20.12 8.77 -1.10
CA SER A 107 21.38 8.13 -1.45
C SER A 107 21.25 6.61 -1.53
N THR A 108 20.40 6.02 -0.68
CA THR A 108 20.18 4.58 -0.63
C THR A 108 18.82 4.15 -1.18
N GLY A 109 17.91 5.07 -1.48
CA GLY A 109 16.54 4.80 -1.86
C GLY A 109 15.66 4.22 -0.74
N ARG A 110 16.15 4.22 0.51
CA ARG A 110 15.40 3.68 1.66
C ARG A 110 14.18 4.53 1.98
N ARG A 111 13.07 3.85 2.28
CA ARG A 111 11.77 4.46 2.57
C ARG A 111 11.54 4.62 4.08
N PHE A 112 10.45 5.28 4.45
CA PHE A 112 10.05 5.44 5.87
C PHE A 112 9.55 4.15 6.52
N TYR A 113 9.49 3.05 5.80
CA TYR A 113 9.09 1.73 6.29
C TYR A 113 10.10 0.66 5.88
N PRO A 114 10.19 -0.46 6.62
CA PRO A 114 11.06 -1.56 6.27
C PRO A 114 10.49 -2.37 5.11
N SER A 115 11.38 -2.88 4.25
CA SER A 115 11.04 -3.81 3.18
C SER A 115 12.00 -4.99 3.17
N ALA A 116 11.49 -6.19 2.94
CA ALA A 116 12.31 -7.39 2.86
C ALA A 116 13.32 -7.28 1.72
N GLY A 117 14.62 -7.25 2.08
CA GLY A 117 15.70 -7.07 1.13
C GLY A 117 15.71 -5.74 0.37
N ALA A 118 15.04 -4.71 0.90
CA ALA A 118 14.85 -3.41 0.28
C ALA A 118 14.22 -3.50 -1.14
N ARG A 119 13.29 -4.46 -1.34
CA ARG A 119 12.68 -4.70 -2.66
C ARG A 119 11.52 -3.77 -2.98
N TYR A 120 10.83 -3.26 -1.94
CA TYR A 120 9.74 -2.29 -2.06
C TYR A 120 8.68 -2.67 -3.12
N PRO A 121 7.99 -3.80 -2.95
CA PRO A 121 7.04 -4.31 -3.93
C PRO A 121 5.73 -3.51 -3.98
N ILE A 122 5.46 -2.64 -3.00
CA ILE A 122 4.18 -1.96 -2.90
C ILE A 122 4.19 -0.64 -3.70
N GLU A 123 3.17 -0.49 -4.54
CA GLU A 123 2.81 0.76 -5.23
C GLU A 123 1.56 1.38 -4.61
N ALA A 124 1.36 2.67 -4.82
CA ALA A 124 0.24 3.39 -4.25
C ALA A 124 -0.52 4.20 -5.31
N TYR A 125 -1.83 4.03 -5.32
CA TYR A 125 -2.74 4.78 -6.16
C TYR A 125 -3.67 5.63 -5.29
N VAL A 126 -4.03 6.79 -5.79
CA VAL A 126 -4.81 7.80 -5.09
C VAL A 126 -6.07 8.08 -5.87
N VAL A 127 -7.21 7.66 -5.36
CA VAL A 127 -8.52 8.04 -5.89
C VAL A 127 -8.96 9.32 -5.22
N VAL A 128 -8.89 10.41 -5.94
CA VAL A 128 -9.20 11.76 -5.43
C VAL A 128 -10.68 12.08 -5.64
N PHE A 129 -11.40 12.36 -4.55
CA PHE A 129 -12.77 12.83 -4.59
C PHE A 129 -12.88 14.33 -4.27
N ASN A 130 -12.18 14.77 -3.19
CA ASN A 130 -12.28 16.13 -2.69
C ASN A 130 -10.94 16.59 -2.07
N ILE A 131 -10.01 16.99 -2.91
CA ILE A 131 -8.73 17.60 -2.52
C ILE A 131 -8.66 19.00 -3.12
N LYS A 132 -8.36 20.02 -2.29
CA LYS A 132 -8.23 21.41 -2.75
C LYS A 132 -7.15 21.52 -3.83
N ASN A 133 -7.48 22.19 -4.94
CA ASN A 133 -6.60 22.44 -6.08
C ASN A 133 -6.07 21.15 -6.77
N LEU A 134 -6.76 20.02 -6.60
CA LEU A 134 -6.48 18.80 -7.32
C LEU A 134 -7.76 18.28 -8.00
N ARG A 135 -7.71 18.04 -9.30
CA ARG A 135 -8.82 17.51 -10.07
C ARG A 135 -9.23 16.14 -9.53
N PRO A 136 -10.53 15.85 -9.31
CA PRO A 136 -10.98 14.49 -9.02
C PRO A 136 -10.58 13.51 -10.11
N GLY A 137 -10.09 12.34 -9.70
CA GLY A 137 -9.58 11.33 -10.62
C GLY A 137 -8.75 10.27 -9.94
N LEU A 138 -8.25 9.34 -10.73
CA LEU A 138 -7.28 8.34 -10.32
C LEU A 138 -5.87 8.82 -10.63
N TYR A 139 -4.99 8.63 -9.69
CA TYR A 139 -3.57 8.96 -9.79
C TYR A 139 -2.69 7.82 -9.30
N HIS A 140 -1.55 7.62 -9.94
CA HIS A 140 -0.46 6.85 -9.38
C HIS A 140 0.50 7.77 -8.61
N TYR A 141 0.95 7.36 -7.44
CA TYR A 141 1.95 8.11 -6.68
C TYR A 141 3.35 7.76 -7.16
N HIS A 142 3.93 8.63 -7.99
CA HIS A 142 5.31 8.49 -8.45
C HIS A 142 6.29 8.90 -7.36
N LEU A 143 6.76 7.92 -6.64
CA LEU A 143 7.52 8.06 -5.40
C LEU A 143 8.82 8.84 -5.58
N LYS A 144 9.63 8.52 -6.63
CA LYS A 144 10.94 9.12 -6.86
C LYS A 144 10.89 10.64 -7.10
N SER A 145 9.83 11.15 -7.72
CA SER A 145 9.67 12.59 -7.97
C SER A 145 8.68 13.27 -7.03
N HIS A 146 8.16 12.56 -6.04
CA HIS A 146 7.12 13.03 -5.12
C HIS A 146 6.00 13.76 -5.88
N SER A 147 5.36 13.06 -6.80
CA SER A 147 4.33 13.60 -7.69
C SER A 147 3.19 12.61 -7.90
N LEU A 148 2.07 13.12 -8.35
CA LEU A 148 0.92 12.31 -8.77
C LEU A 148 0.88 12.26 -10.29
N GLU A 149 0.85 11.07 -10.86
CA GLU A 149 0.64 10.81 -12.29
C GLU A 149 -0.85 10.64 -12.53
N PHE A 150 -1.48 11.61 -13.21
CA PHE A 150 -2.91 11.56 -13.52
C PHE A 150 -3.16 10.45 -14.53
N MET A 151 -3.85 9.42 -14.12
CA MET A 151 -4.19 8.30 -14.99
C MET A 151 -5.46 8.62 -15.77
N TRP A 152 -6.61 8.70 -15.09
CA TRP A 152 -7.88 9.04 -15.73
C TRP A 152 -8.92 9.57 -14.73
N SER A 153 -9.98 10.08 -15.30
CA SER A 153 -11.20 10.47 -14.62
C SER A 153 -12.38 10.28 -15.57
N PHE A 154 -13.51 9.88 -15.06
CA PHE A 154 -14.72 9.67 -15.81
C PHE A 154 -15.96 10.20 -15.06
N LYS A 155 -17.06 10.38 -15.80
CA LYS A 155 -18.32 10.88 -15.21
C LYS A 155 -18.80 9.95 -14.09
N ASN A 156 -19.20 10.53 -12.97
CA ASN A 156 -19.66 9.80 -11.80
C ASN A 156 -18.62 8.81 -11.21
N MET A 157 -17.32 9.11 -11.36
CA MET A 157 -16.23 8.25 -10.90
C MET A 157 -16.41 7.79 -9.45
N LYS A 158 -16.77 8.68 -8.53
CA LYS A 158 -17.02 8.35 -7.13
C LYS A 158 -18.04 7.22 -6.98
N ASN A 159 -19.19 7.32 -7.64
CA ASN A 159 -20.24 6.30 -7.56
C ASN A 159 -19.81 4.98 -8.20
N GLN A 160 -19.00 5.01 -9.25
CA GLN A 160 -18.48 3.78 -9.88
C GLN A 160 -17.46 3.10 -8.99
N VAL A 161 -16.51 3.84 -8.44
CA VAL A 161 -15.53 3.30 -7.48
C VAL A 161 -16.21 2.71 -6.25
N MET A 162 -17.28 3.34 -5.76
CA MET A 162 -18.02 2.84 -4.61
C MET A 162 -18.74 1.52 -4.84
N LYS A 163 -18.98 1.09 -6.08
CA LYS A 163 -19.52 -0.24 -6.39
C LYS A 163 -18.56 -1.38 -6.03
N SER A 164 -17.26 -1.07 -5.87
CA SER A 164 -16.26 -2.04 -5.45
C SER A 164 -16.34 -2.37 -3.95
N PHE A 165 -17.13 -1.64 -3.17
CA PHE A 165 -17.16 -1.73 -1.72
C PHE A 165 -18.55 -2.09 -1.17
N SER A 166 -18.55 -2.85 -0.09
CA SER A 166 -19.76 -3.18 0.67
C SER A 166 -20.17 -2.11 1.69
N VAL A 167 -19.38 -1.04 1.83
CA VAL A 167 -19.54 -0.04 2.89
C VAL A 167 -19.86 1.35 2.34
N GLU A 168 -20.97 1.94 2.82
CA GLU A 168 -21.49 3.23 2.34
C GLU A 168 -20.73 4.44 2.93
N TRP A 169 -20.22 4.33 4.16
CA TRP A 169 -19.54 5.44 4.83
C TRP A 169 -18.29 5.94 4.08
N LEU A 170 -17.67 5.08 3.28
CA LEU A 170 -16.50 5.43 2.46
C LEU A 170 -16.82 6.51 1.39
N LYS A 171 -18.08 6.67 1.01
CA LYS A 171 -18.53 7.76 0.12
C LYS A 171 -18.23 9.16 0.66
N LYS A 172 -18.09 9.30 1.97
CA LYS A 172 -17.81 10.60 2.60
C LYS A 172 -16.30 10.87 2.75
N ALA A 173 -15.44 9.91 2.42
CA ALA A 173 -13.99 10.11 2.39
C ALA A 173 -13.60 11.16 1.34
N SER A 174 -12.52 11.88 1.59
CA SER A 174 -11.96 12.88 0.66
C SER A 174 -11.10 12.21 -0.41
N THR A 175 -10.48 11.09 -0.06
CA THR A 175 -9.66 10.28 -0.96
C THR A 175 -9.61 8.83 -0.47
N ILE A 176 -9.29 7.93 -1.40
CA ILE A 176 -8.98 6.53 -1.11
C ILE A 176 -7.56 6.27 -1.58
N LEU A 177 -6.72 5.72 -0.72
CA LEU A 177 -5.46 5.12 -1.12
C LEU A 177 -5.68 3.64 -1.40
N ILE A 178 -5.17 3.17 -2.53
CA ILE A 178 -5.16 1.76 -2.91
C ILE A 178 -3.71 1.32 -3.02
N LEU A 179 -3.34 0.29 -2.29
CA LEU A 179 -2.02 -0.32 -2.30
C LEU A 179 -2.06 -1.57 -3.18
N THR A 180 -1.15 -1.68 -4.12
CA THR A 180 -0.93 -2.89 -4.91
C THR A 180 0.41 -3.52 -4.59
N GLY A 181 0.53 -4.81 -4.83
CA GLY A 181 1.78 -5.55 -4.72
C GLY A 181 2.27 -6.01 -6.08
N LEU A 182 3.50 -5.63 -6.46
CA LEU A 182 4.24 -6.20 -7.58
C LEU A 182 5.01 -7.43 -7.06
N PHE A 183 4.42 -8.61 -7.18
CA PHE A 183 4.89 -9.83 -6.50
C PHE A 183 6.30 -10.22 -6.92
N TRP A 184 6.62 -10.13 -8.21
CA TRP A 184 7.92 -10.51 -8.76
C TRP A 184 9.09 -9.78 -8.09
N ARG A 185 8.90 -8.55 -7.60
CA ARG A 185 9.98 -7.80 -6.93
C ARG A 185 10.54 -8.53 -5.72
N ASN A 186 9.72 -9.28 -5.01
CA ASN A 186 10.15 -10.09 -3.87
C ASN A 186 10.38 -11.55 -4.23
N GLU A 187 9.59 -12.10 -5.15
CA GLU A 187 9.66 -13.50 -5.51
C GLU A 187 10.94 -13.87 -6.26
N VAL A 188 11.49 -12.96 -7.06
CA VAL A 188 12.79 -13.14 -7.73
C VAL A 188 13.91 -13.49 -6.74
N LYS A 189 13.81 -12.99 -5.49
CA LYS A 189 14.81 -13.23 -4.44
C LYS A 189 14.39 -14.32 -3.44
N TYR A 190 13.10 -14.43 -3.15
CA TYR A 190 12.60 -15.24 -2.03
C TYR A 190 11.68 -16.38 -2.49
N GLY A 191 11.45 -16.56 -3.81
CA GLY A 191 10.50 -17.52 -4.36
C GLY A 191 9.10 -17.30 -3.77
N ASP A 192 8.30 -18.34 -3.67
CA ASP A 192 6.92 -18.31 -3.12
C ASP A 192 6.82 -17.63 -1.73
N ARG A 193 7.91 -17.65 -0.95
CA ARG A 193 7.96 -16.96 0.34
C ARG A 193 7.89 -15.44 0.19
N GLY A 194 8.33 -14.91 -0.96
CA GLY A 194 8.25 -13.49 -1.29
C GLY A 194 6.85 -12.92 -1.14
N TYR A 195 5.83 -13.68 -1.52
CA TYR A 195 4.43 -13.29 -1.35
C TYR A 195 4.07 -12.93 0.10
N ARG A 196 4.57 -13.70 1.10
CA ARG A 196 4.36 -13.36 2.52
C ARG A 196 4.95 -11.99 2.89
N HIS A 197 6.12 -11.68 2.32
CA HIS A 197 6.78 -10.40 2.58
C HIS A 197 6.00 -9.24 1.96
N VAL A 198 5.42 -9.43 0.78
CA VAL A 198 4.57 -8.43 0.12
C VAL A 198 3.32 -8.13 0.95
N LEU A 199 2.62 -9.17 1.43
CA LEU A 199 1.44 -8.99 2.30
C LEU A 199 1.80 -8.29 3.62
N ALA A 200 2.90 -8.71 4.26
CA ALA A 200 3.37 -8.08 5.50
C ALA A 200 3.71 -6.60 5.29
N GLU A 201 4.37 -6.26 4.17
CA GLU A 201 4.74 -4.90 3.83
C GLU A 201 3.51 -4.01 3.57
N SER A 202 2.47 -4.54 2.91
CA SER A 202 1.19 -3.84 2.75
C SER A 202 0.56 -3.47 4.11
N GLY A 203 0.59 -4.40 5.08
CA GLY A 203 0.12 -4.14 6.44
C GLY A 203 0.96 -3.10 7.19
N ILE A 204 2.29 -3.14 7.04
CA ILE A 204 3.21 -2.16 7.62
C ILE A 204 2.91 -0.76 7.08
N ILE A 205 2.73 -0.62 5.76
CA ILE A 205 2.40 0.66 5.13
C ILE A 205 1.03 1.15 5.57
N THR A 206 0.04 0.27 5.66
CA THR A 206 -1.30 0.60 6.15
C THR A 206 -1.24 1.20 7.56
N GLN A 207 -0.44 0.61 8.45
CA GLN A 207 -0.22 1.17 9.79
C GLN A 207 0.50 2.53 9.73
N ASN A 208 1.53 2.67 8.88
CA ASN A 208 2.20 3.96 8.70
C ASN A 208 1.22 5.05 8.24
N ILE A 209 0.38 4.77 7.25
CA ILE A 209 -0.67 5.69 6.78
C ILE A 209 -1.57 6.10 7.93
N SER A 210 -2.02 5.15 8.76
CA SER A 210 -2.90 5.43 9.89
C SER A 210 -2.23 6.31 10.94
N LEU A 211 -0.97 6.08 11.27
CA LEU A 211 -0.21 6.89 12.22
C LEU A 211 0.06 8.30 11.70
N VAL A 212 0.49 8.42 10.44
CA VAL A 212 0.75 9.72 9.80
C VAL A 212 -0.55 10.52 9.67
N ALA A 213 -1.66 9.89 9.29
CA ALA A 213 -2.96 10.54 9.23
C ALA A 213 -3.38 11.06 10.62
N THR A 214 -3.21 10.26 11.68
CA THR A 214 -3.48 10.69 13.07
C THR A 214 -2.61 11.87 13.49
N MET A 215 -1.33 11.88 13.11
CA MET A 215 -0.43 13.02 13.31
C MET A 215 -0.96 14.28 12.62
N LEU A 216 -1.54 14.13 11.43
CA LEU A 216 -2.10 15.23 10.63
C LEU A 216 -3.55 15.59 11.00
N ASN A 217 -4.12 15.03 12.07
CA ASN A 217 -5.53 15.15 12.47
C ASN A 217 -6.52 14.68 11.39
N LEU A 218 -6.13 13.70 10.59
CA LEU A 218 -6.98 13.07 9.60
C LEU A 218 -7.52 11.74 10.12
N LYS A 219 -8.71 11.37 9.66
CA LYS A 219 -9.35 10.10 9.92
C LYS A 219 -8.97 9.07 8.84
N THR A 220 -8.81 7.82 9.23
CA THR A 220 -8.55 6.72 8.31
C THR A 220 -9.35 5.48 8.69
N ASN A 221 -9.61 4.65 7.67
CA ASN A 221 -10.09 3.29 7.87
C ASN A 221 -9.54 2.39 6.77
N ALA A 222 -8.90 1.29 7.17
CA ALA A 222 -8.51 0.22 6.27
C ALA A 222 -9.74 -0.65 5.95
N VAL A 223 -10.06 -0.80 4.67
CA VAL A 223 -11.23 -1.52 4.18
C VAL A 223 -10.80 -2.86 3.64
N GLY A 224 -11.31 -3.95 4.23
CA GLY A 224 -11.06 -5.31 3.73
C GLY A 224 -12.16 -5.85 2.82
N GLY A 225 -13.34 -5.21 2.81
CA GLY A 225 -14.49 -5.66 2.01
C GLY A 225 -14.56 -4.94 0.66
N TYR A 226 -13.77 -5.37 -0.30
CA TYR A 226 -13.79 -4.86 -1.68
C TYR A 226 -13.75 -6.01 -2.69
N ILE A 227 -14.14 -5.72 -3.93
CA ILE A 227 -14.09 -6.67 -5.06
C ILE A 227 -12.77 -6.44 -5.79
N ASP A 228 -11.83 -7.39 -5.66
CA ASP A 228 -10.45 -7.30 -6.17
C ASP A 228 -10.40 -7.00 -7.65
N ASP A 229 -11.08 -7.79 -8.48
CA ASP A 229 -11.04 -7.63 -9.95
C ASP A 229 -11.60 -6.29 -10.41
N VAL A 230 -12.60 -5.73 -9.70
CA VAL A 230 -13.15 -4.42 -10.05
C VAL A 230 -12.12 -3.32 -9.77
N LEU A 231 -11.37 -3.43 -8.67
CA LEU A 231 -10.29 -2.49 -8.37
C LEU A 231 -9.06 -2.70 -9.26
N ASN A 232 -8.67 -3.94 -9.53
CA ASN A 232 -7.58 -4.24 -10.46
C ASN A 232 -7.86 -3.63 -11.84
N ASN A 233 -9.07 -3.83 -12.37
CA ASN A 233 -9.52 -3.21 -13.62
C ASN A 233 -9.54 -1.67 -13.56
N LEU A 234 -9.97 -1.09 -12.43
CA LEU A 234 -9.93 0.37 -12.22
C LEU A 234 -8.51 0.91 -12.30
N LEU A 235 -7.53 0.17 -11.79
CA LEU A 235 -6.12 0.56 -11.76
C LEU A 235 -5.36 0.20 -13.04
N ASP A 236 -5.98 -0.54 -13.97
CA ASP A 236 -5.35 -1.13 -15.16
C ASP A 236 -4.15 -2.02 -14.78
N VAL A 237 -4.38 -2.91 -13.82
CA VAL A 237 -3.44 -3.95 -13.40
C VAL A 237 -4.06 -5.33 -13.65
N ASP A 238 -3.22 -6.35 -13.87
CA ASP A 238 -3.65 -7.68 -14.33
C ASP A 238 -4.29 -8.57 -13.24
N GLY A 239 -4.05 -8.22 -11.96
CA GLY A 239 -4.51 -9.02 -10.83
C GLY A 239 -3.65 -10.26 -10.54
N GLU A 240 -2.64 -10.55 -11.35
CA GLU A 240 -1.74 -11.70 -11.23
C GLU A 240 -0.32 -11.30 -10.86
N GLU A 241 0.37 -10.52 -11.69
CA GLU A 241 1.71 -9.99 -11.39
C GLU A 241 1.64 -8.76 -10.48
N GLU A 242 0.58 -7.97 -10.63
CA GLU A 242 0.24 -6.85 -9.75
C GLU A 242 -1.22 -6.91 -9.34
N SER A 243 -1.51 -6.89 -8.05
CA SER A 243 -2.89 -6.93 -7.54
C SER A 243 -3.08 -6.01 -6.34
N VAL A 244 -4.33 -5.58 -6.13
CA VAL A 244 -4.75 -4.81 -4.95
C VAL A 244 -4.57 -5.65 -3.69
N LEU A 245 -3.94 -5.06 -2.67
CA LEU A 245 -3.67 -5.69 -1.37
C LEU A 245 -4.21 -4.91 -0.19
N GLY A 246 -4.49 -3.64 -0.37
CA GLY A 246 -4.98 -2.79 0.70
C GLY A 246 -5.72 -1.57 0.18
N VAL A 247 -6.76 -1.19 0.89
CA VAL A 247 -7.56 -0.01 0.59
C VAL A 247 -7.76 0.79 1.86
N ILE A 248 -7.47 2.08 1.81
CA ILE A 248 -7.57 2.96 2.98
C ILE A 248 -8.39 4.20 2.60
N GLY A 249 -9.54 4.39 3.24
CA GLY A 249 -10.31 5.63 3.18
C GLY A 249 -9.66 6.71 4.05
N ILE A 250 -9.63 7.96 3.57
CA ILE A 250 -9.00 9.09 4.25
C ILE A 250 -9.90 10.32 4.12
N GLY A 251 -10.07 11.04 5.23
CA GLY A 251 -10.89 12.26 5.30
C GLY A 251 -10.73 12.98 6.63
N GLU A 252 -11.57 13.97 6.86
CA GLU A 252 -11.74 14.68 8.13
C GLU A 252 -13.00 14.23 8.84
#